data_43c1decb9ab24406615f5c80c6c13740
#
_entry.id   43c1decb9ab24406615f5c80c6c13740
#
_cell.length_a   1.000
_cell.length_b   1.000
_cell.length_c   1.000
_cell.angle_alpha   90.00
_cell.angle_beta   90.00
_cell.angle_gamma   90.00
#
_symmetry.space_group_name_H-M   'P 1'
#
loop_
_entity.id
_entity.type
_entity.pdbx_description
1 polymer ?
#
loop_
_entity_poly.entity_id
_entity_poly.type
_entity_poly.pdbx_seq_one_letter_code
_entity_poly.pdbx_strand_id
1 'polypeptide(L)'
;MATLQLRQQNMEKAQKYLNRIKQPEYLMKGQRAYFFYLKGITGSAVSSMGQIESYFRKALSIGLKRDHDKAMAKLNIGAVCMQTGRRREAETLLNDAKKLDTKGMLTQHIKDLKKQMGRATSRNQMRMAQMNKGKRGKMK
;
A
#
# COMPACT_ATOMS: atom_id res chain seq x y z
N MET A 1 -15.51 12.78 -14.57
CA MET A 1 -16.73 12.20 -13.97
C MET A 1 -16.96 10.73 -14.31
N ALA A 2 -16.84 10.31 -15.56
CA ALA A 2 -17.00 8.89 -15.95
C ALA A 2 -16.01 7.93 -15.27
N THR A 3 -14.79 8.33 -15.04
CA THR A 3 -13.76 7.52 -14.36
C THR A 3 -14.04 7.26 -12.88
N LEU A 4 -14.65 8.21 -12.18
CA LEU A 4 -15.03 8.06 -10.77
C LEU A 4 -16.21 7.11 -10.62
N GLN A 5 -17.21 7.22 -11.49
CA GLN A 5 -18.36 6.31 -11.51
C GLN A 5 -17.94 4.87 -11.84
N LEU A 6 -17.03 4.70 -12.78
CA LEU A 6 -16.51 3.38 -13.15
C LEU A 6 -15.74 2.74 -11.98
N ARG A 7 -14.96 3.54 -11.25
CA ARG A 7 -14.26 3.08 -10.03
C ARG A 7 -15.26 2.65 -8.95
N GLN A 8 -16.28 3.45 -8.69
CA GLN A 8 -17.31 3.12 -7.70
C GLN A 8 -18.05 1.83 -8.06
N GLN A 9 -18.46 1.67 -9.31
CA GLN A 9 -19.12 0.45 -9.77
C GLN A 9 -18.22 -0.78 -9.63
N ASN A 10 -16.93 -0.67 -9.94
CA ASN A 10 -15.98 -1.76 -9.78
C ASN A 10 -15.75 -2.12 -8.32
N MET A 11 -15.72 -1.13 -7.43
CA MET A 11 -15.61 -1.34 -5.98
C MET A 11 -16.86 -2.04 -5.42
N GLU A 12 -18.04 -1.62 -5.83
CA GLU A 12 -19.30 -2.25 -5.42
C GLU A 12 -19.39 -3.70 -5.88
N LYS A 13 -19.02 -3.97 -7.13
CA LYS A 13 -18.97 -5.34 -7.68
C LYS A 13 -17.99 -6.21 -6.90
N ALA A 14 -16.82 -5.67 -6.59
CA ALA A 14 -15.80 -6.36 -5.80
C ALA A 14 -16.31 -6.68 -4.40
N GLN A 15 -16.97 -5.74 -3.72
CA GLN A 15 -17.57 -5.96 -2.41
C GLN A 15 -18.68 -7.02 -2.45
N LYS A 16 -19.56 -6.99 -3.45
CA LYS A 16 -20.58 -8.01 -3.64
C LYS A 16 -19.97 -9.40 -3.81
N TYR A 17 -18.91 -9.50 -4.61
CA TYR A 17 -18.18 -10.75 -4.79
C TYR A 17 -17.60 -11.24 -3.45
N LEU A 18 -16.93 -10.37 -2.71
CA LEU A 18 -16.32 -10.70 -1.42
C LEU A 18 -17.35 -11.12 -0.38
N ASN A 19 -18.50 -10.47 -0.34
CA ASN A 19 -19.57 -10.78 0.62
C ASN A 19 -20.22 -12.14 0.39
N ARG A 20 -20.13 -12.68 -0.83
CA ARG A 20 -20.62 -14.02 -1.15
C ARG A 20 -19.70 -15.13 -0.63
N ILE A 21 -18.43 -14.81 -0.41
CA ILE A 21 -17.42 -15.78 0.03
C ILE A 21 -17.38 -15.78 1.56
N LYS A 22 -17.95 -16.79 2.18
CA LYS A 22 -17.99 -16.95 3.63
C LYS A 22 -16.77 -17.71 4.16
N GLN A 23 -16.21 -18.61 3.35
CA GLN A 23 -15.10 -19.49 3.73
C GLN A 23 -14.03 -19.46 2.64
N PRO A 24 -13.12 -18.44 2.68
CA PRO A 24 -12.09 -18.29 1.64
C PRO A 24 -11.10 -19.46 1.61
N GLU A 25 -10.95 -20.19 2.68
CA GLU A 25 -10.09 -21.38 2.76
C GLU A 25 -10.48 -22.51 1.80
N TYR A 26 -11.74 -22.53 1.35
CA TYR A 26 -12.21 -23.50 0.35
C TYR A 26 -11.99 -23.06 -1.10
N LEU A 27 -11.52 -21.83 -1.31
CA LEU A 27 -11.19 -21.36 -2.64
C LEU A 27 -9.90 -22.01 -3.17
N MET A 28 -9.81 -22.18 -4.48
CA MET A 28 -8.55 -22.55 -5.13
C MET A 28 -7.49 -21.50 -4.83
N LYS A 29 -6.21 -21.91 -4.82
CA LYS A 29 -5.07 -21.07 -4.42
C LYS A 29 -5.06 -19.69 -5.10
N GLY A 30 -5.23 -19.65 -6.43
CA GLY A 30 -5.24 -18.38 -7.17
C GLY A 30 -6.44 -17.48 -6.83
N GLN A 31 -7.60 -18.08 -6.65
CA GLN A 31 -8.81 -17.36 -6.24
C GLN A 31 -8.71 -16.84 -4.80
N ARG A 32 -8.11 -17.61 -3.91
CA ARG A 32 -7.89 -17.20 -2.52
C ARG A 32 -6.93 -16.02 -2.43
N ALA A 33 -5.85 -16.04 -3.19
CA ALA A 33 -4.93 -14.91 -3.28
C ALA A 33 -5.64 -13.64 -3.77
N TYR A 34 -6.43 -13.77 -4.82
CA TYR A 34 -7.20 -12.66 -5.38
C TYR A 34 -8.27 -12.14 -4.40
N PHE A 35 -8.90 -13.03 -3.64
CA PHE A 35 -9.84 -12.66 -2.58
C PHE A 35 -9.19 -11.70 -1.56
N PHE A 36 -8.02 -12.05 -1.04
CA PHE A 36 -7.30 -11.19 -0.08
C PHE A 36 -6.81 -9.89 -0.71
N TYR A 37 -6.38 -9.93 -1.97
CA TYR A 37 -6.03 -8.75 -2.73
C TYR A 37 -7.20 -7.76 -2.83
N LEU A 38 -8.38 -8.25 -3.22
CA LEU A 38 -9.59 -7.43 -3.28
C LEU A 38 -10.02 -6.90 -1.91
N LYS A 39 -9.85 -7.69 -0.85
CA LYS A 39 -10.08 -7.23 0.53
C LYS A 39 -9.20 -6.04 0.88
N GLY A 40 -7.93 -6.08 0.50
CA GLY A 40 -7.00 -4.96 0.68
C GLY A 40 -7.43 -3.71 -0.10
N ILE A 41 -7.78 -3.88 -1.37
CA ILE A 41 -8.20 -2.77 -2.24
C ILE A 41 -9.50 -2.10 -1.75
N THR A 42 -10.50 -2.90 -1.37
CA THR A 42 -11.81 -2.38 -0.95
C THR A 42 -11.85 -1.95 0.51
N GLY A 43 -10.89 -2.40 1.32
CA GLY A 43 -10.86 -2.15 2.75
C GLY A 43 -10.37 -0.76 3.15
N SER A 44 -9.83 0.03 2.22
CA SER A 44 -9.20 1.32 2.52
C SER A 44 -10.10 2.34 3.23
N ALA A 45 -11.42 2.23 3.07
CA ALA A 45 -12.38 3.14 3.70
C ALA A 45 -12.90 2.65 5.07
N VAL A 46 -12.79 1.35 5.37
CA VAL A 46 -13.45 0.70 6.52
C VAL A 46 -12.46 -0.04 7.43
N SER A 47 -11.33 -0.49 6.89
CA SER A 47 -10.34 -1.27 7.62
C SER A 47 -9.18 -0.42 8.11
N SER A 48 -8.55 -0.83 9.22
CA SER A 48 -7.33 -0.21 9.70
C SER A 48 -6.16 -0.46 8.72
N MET A 49 -5.13 0.39 8.78
CA MET A 49 -3.92 0.22 7.95
C MET A 49 -3.26 -1.14 8.18
N GLY A 50 -3.24 -1.63 9.42
CA GLY A 50 -2.71 -2.95 9.74
C GLY A 50 -3.48 -4.09 9.10
N GLN A 51 -4.80 -4.00 9.02
CA GLN A 51 -5.64 -4.98 8.34
C GLN A 51 -5.41 -4.98 6.84
N ILE A 52 -5.34 -3.80 6.23
CA ILE A 52 -5.06 -3.63 4.79
C ILE A 52 -3.71 -4.27 4.45
N GLU A 53 -2.67 -3.96 5.22
CA GLU A 53 -1.34 -4.55 5.06
C GLU A 53 -1.40 -6.08 5.16
N SER A 54 -2.10 -6.61 6.16
CA SER A 54 -2.27 -8.05 6.36
C SER A 54 -2.93 -8.74 5.16
N TYR A 55 -3.96 -8.14 4.58
CA TYR A 55 -4.63 -8.70 3.40
C TYR A 55 -3.70 -8.76 2.18
N PHE A 56 -2.95 -7.69 1.90
CA PHE A 56 -2.01 -7.68 0.80
C PHE A 56 -0.84 -8.65 1.00
N ARG A 57 -0.33 -8.76 2.23
CA ARG A 57 0.73 -9.73 2.54
C ARG A 57 0.25 -11.17 2.38
N LYS A 58 -0.97 -11.48 2.79
CA LYS A 58 -1.59 -12.78 2.56
C LYS A 58 -1.72 -13.08 1.08
N ALA A 59 -2.20 -12.12 0.29
CA ALA A 59 -2.33 -12.27 -1.16
C ALA A 59 -0.99 -12.58 -1.83
N LEU A 60 0.06 -11.87 -1.46
CA LEU A 60 1.41 -12.10 -1.98
C LEU A 60 1.98 -13.45 -1.53
N SER A 61 1.76 -13.84 -0.28
CA SER A 61 2.23 -15.11 0.30
C SER A 61 1.57 -16.31 -0.37
N ILE A 62 0.27 -16.24 -0.63
CA ILE A 62 -0.47 -17.30 -1.34
C ILE A 62 -0.02 -17.35 -2.82
N GLY A 63 0.19 -16.20 -3.44
CA GLY A 63 0.69 -16.08 -4.81
C GLY A 63 -0.33 -15.48 -5.76
N LEU A 64 -0.18 -14.20 -6.07
CA LEU A 64 -0.94 -13.51 -7.10
C LEU A 64 -0.39 -13.92 -8.48
N LYS A 65 -1.28 -14.10 -9.46
CA LYS A 65 -0.90 -14.54 -10.80
C LYS A 65 -0.37 -13.40 -11.68
N ARG A 66 -0.97 -12.21 -11.57
CA ARG A 66 -0.65 -11.08 -12.44
C ARG A 66 0.42 -10.21 -11.80
N ASP A 67 1.42 -9.83 -12.60
CA ASP A 67 2.48 -8.92 -12.14
C ASP A 67 1.93 -7.55 -11.73
N HIS A 68 0.90 -7.07 -12.42
CA HIS A 68 0.22 -5.82 -12.05
C HIS A 68 -0.37 -5.90 -10.64
N ASP A 69 -1.04 -6.98 -10.29
CA ASP A 69 -1.64 -7.17 -8.97
C ASP A 69 -0.55 -7.30 -7.87
N LYS A 70 0.55 -8.00 -8.18
CA LYS A 70 1.72 -8.05 -7.29
C LYS A 70 2.31 -6.67 -7.05
N ALA A 71 2.46 -5.89 -8.11
CA ALA A 71 2.98 -4.52 -8.03
C ALA A 71 2.06 -3.62 -7.19
N MET A 72 0.75 -3.69 -7.42
CA MET A 72 -0.24 -2.94 -6.64
C MET A 72 -0.23 -3.33 -5.17
N ALA A 73 -0.16 -4.61 -4.86
CA ALA A 73 -0.08 -5.08 -3.48
C ALA A 73 1.18 -4.54 -2.78
N LYS A 74 2.33 -4.64 -3.41
CA LYS A 74 3.60 -4.12 -2.88
C LYS A 74 3.58 -2.61 -2.70
N LEU A 75 3.00 -1.88 -3.65
CA LEU A 75 2.85 -0.44 -3.59
C LEU A 75 1.99 -0.02 -2.38
N ASN A 76 0.87 -0.69 -2.17
CA ASN A 76 -0.02 -0.39 -1.04
C ASN A 76 0.62 -0.73 0.31
N ILE A 77 1.33 -1.86 0.41
CA ILE A 77 2.10 -2.19 1.63
C ILE A 77 3.19 -1.13 1.85
N GLY A 78 3.89 -0.71 0.79
CA GLY A 78 4.89 0.34 0.85
C GLY A 78 4.33 1.66 1.38
N ALA A 79 3.12 2.04 0.95
CA ALA A 79 2.43 3.23 1.45
C ALA A 79 2.12 3.13 2.94
N VAL A 80 1.66 1.97 3.43
CA VAL A 80 1.44 1.72 4.86
C VAL A 80 2.77 1.79 5.63
N CYS A 81 3.83 1.20 5.10
CA CYS A 81 5.17 1.24 5.71
C CYS A 81 5.68 2.68 5.85
N MET A 82 5.44 3.53 4.85
CA MET A 82 5.78 4.96 4.93
C MET A 82 5.07 5.65 6.09
N GLN A 83 3.78 5.42 6.23
CA GLN A 83 2.97 6.06 7.27
C GLN A 83 3.31 5.56 8.67
N THR A 84 3.80 4.33 8.79
CA THR A 84 4.19 3.71 10.06
C THR A 84 5.69 3.82 10.37
N GLY A 85 6.46 4.57 9.58
CA GLY A 85 7.88 4.82 9.82
C GLY A 85 8.83 3.71 9.39
N ARG A 86 8.35 2.68 8.71
CA ARG A 86 9.16 1.56 8.18
C ARG A 86 9.74 1.92 6.80
N ARG A 87 10.64 2.89 6.79
CA ARG A 87 11.13 3.52 5.57
C ARG A 87 11.92 2.58 4.66
N ARG A 88 12.84 1.79 5.19
CA ARG A 88 13.66 0.86 4.40
C ARG A 88 12.80 -0.19 3.70
N GLU A 89 11.84 -0.73 4.44
CA GLU A 89 10.87 -1.69 3.88
C GLU A 89 10.03 -1.04 2.78
N ALA A 90 9.57 0.20 2.99
CA ALA A 90 8.83 0.95 1.99
C ALA A 90 9.63 1.15 0.71
N GLU A 91 10.90 1.54 0.80
CA GLU A 91 11.78 1.71 -0.37
C GLU A 91 11.94 0.41 -1.15
N THR A 92 12.18 -0.70 -0.46
CA THR A 92 12.31 -2.03 -1.08
C THR A 92 11.03 -2.42 -1.81
N LEU A 93 9.88 -2.24 -1.17
CA LEU A 93 8.57 -2.56 -1.76
C LEU A 93 8.26 -1.70 -2.98
N LEU A 94 8.54 -0.40 -2.92
CA LEU A 94 8.33 0.50 -4.06
C LEU A 94 9.25 0.17 -5.24
N ASN A 95 10.50 -0.20 -4.97
CA ASN A 95 11.43 -0.62 -6.01
C ASN A 95 10.99 -1.95 -6.64
N ASP A 96 10.51 -2.90 -5.85
CA ASP A 96 9.97 -4.17 -6.34
C ASP A 96 8.73 -3.94 -7.19
N ALA A 97 7.83 -3.05 -6.75
CA ALA A 97 6.64 -2.68 -7.51
C ALA A 97 7.02 -2.06 -8.87
N LYS A 98 8.03 -1.20 -8.90
CA LYS A 98 8.53 -0.61 -10.14
C LYS A 98 9.05 -1.66 -11.11
N LYS A 99 9.78 -2.66 -10.63
CA LYS A 99 10.29 -3.76 -11.46
C LYS A 99 9.17 -4.62 -12.06
N LEU A 100 8.09 -4.83 -11.29
CA LEU A 100 6.93 -5.62 -11.73
C LEU A 100 6.02 -4.83 -12.67
N ASP A 101 6.07 -3.51 -12.63
CA ASP A 101 5.24 -2.61 -13.45
C ASP A 101 5.82 -2.43 -14.85
N THR A 102 5.85 -3.50 -15.63
CA THR A 102 6.44 -3.52 -16.98
C THR A 102 5.75 -2.57 -17.96
N LYS A 103 4.46 -2.32 -17.77
CA LYS A 103 3.66 -1.41 -18.62
C LYS A 103 3.73 0.05 -18.17
N GLY A 104 4.37 0.36 -17.05
CA GLY A 104 4.51 1.71 -16.52
C GLY A 104 3.22 2.34 -15.99
N MET A 105 2.20 1.54 -15.71
CA MET A 105 0.90 2.05 -15.25
C MET A 105 0.95 2.66 -13.85
N LEU A 106 1.90 2.22 -13.01
CA LEU A 106 2.06 2.67 -11.63
C LEU A 106 3.23 3.65 -11.45
N THR A 107 3.95 3.98 -12.51
CA THR A 107 5.17 4.80 -12.47
C THR A 107 4.94 6.13 -11.77
N GLN A 108 3.88 6.85 -12.12
CA GLN A 108 3.56 8.15 -11.52
C GLN A 108 3.22 8.01 -10.04
N HIS A 109 2.43 7.02 -9.67
CA HIS A 109 2.05 6.76 -8.27
C HIS A 109 3.28 6.44 -7.41
N ILE A 110 4.18 5.61 -7.93
CA ILE A 110 5.44 5.27 -7.26
C ILE A 110 6.30 6.52 -7.06
N LYS A 111 6.43 7.37 -8.08
CA LYS A 111 7.17 8.64 -8.00
C LYS A 111 6.58 9.56 -6.94
N ASP A 112 5.27 9.68 -6.88
CA ASP A 112 4.58 10.53 -5.90
C ASP A 112 4.82 10.04 -4.48
N LEU A 113 4.75 8.73 -4.25
CA LEU A 113 5.05 8.14 -2.94
C LEU A 113 6.50 8.36 -2.52
N LYS A 114 7.45 8.22 -3.43
CA LYS A 114 8.88 8.49 -3.17
C LYS A 114 9.12 9.96 -2.82
N LYS A 115 8.43 10.89 -3.48
CA LYS A 115 8.49 12.32 -3.15
C LYS A 115 7.95 12.59 -1.74
N GLN A 116 6.82 11.99 -1.38
CA GLN A 116 6.25 12.11 -0.03
C GLN A 116 7.22 11.60 1.04
N MET A 117 7.91 10.50 0.77
CA MET A 117 8.96 9.96 1.63
C MET A 117 10.11 10.97 1.83
N GLY A 118 10.60 11.57 0.76
CA GLY A 118 11.65 12.58 0.80
C GLY A 118 11.25 13.80 1.63
N ARG A 119 10.02 14.30 1.45
CA ARG A 119 9.48 15.43 2.21
C ARG A 119 9.34 15.13 3.70
N ALA A 120 8.85 13.95 4.04
CA ALA A 120 8.72 13.52 5.44
C ALA A 120 10.08 13.44 6.14
N THR A 121 11.11 12.98 5.44
CA THR A 121 12.48 12.94 5.95
C THR A 121 13.04 14.34 6.22
N SER A 122 12.87 15.26 5.27
CA SER A 122 13.31 16.65 5.42
C SER A 122 12.65 17.33 6.61
N ARG A 123 11.34 17.11 6.80
CA ARG A 123 10.61 17.63 7.97
C ARG A 123 11.14 17.07 9.29
N ASN A 124 11.42 15.76 9.34
CA ASN A 124 11.98 15.14 10.54
C ASN A 124 13.40 15.64 10.85
N GLN A 125 14.23 15.83 9.84
CA GLN A 125 15.56 16.42 9.98
C GLN A 125 15.49 17.86 10.51
N MET A 126 14.58 18.66 10.00
CA MET A 126 14.34 20.03 10.49
C MET A 126 13.87 20.05 11.94
N ARG A 127 12.93 19.17 12.34
CA ARG A 127 12.48 19.04 13.72
C ARG A 127 13.62 18.67 14.67
N MET A 128 14.45 17.70 14.29
CA MET A 128 15.62 17.30 15.08
C MET A 128 16.64 18.42 15.23
N ALA A 129 16.90 19.18 14.15
CA ALA A 129 17.78 20.35 14.20
C ALA A 129 17.26 21.42 15.14
N GLN A 130 15.95 21.70 15.12
CA GLN A 130 15.30 22.65 16.04
C GLN A 130 15.36 22.18 17.50
N MET A 131 15.13 20.89 17.77
CA MET A 131 15.25 20.31 19.12
C MET A 131 16.69 20.40 19.65
N ASN A 132 17.68 20.14 18.81
CA ASN A 132 19.10 20.24 19.20
C ASN A 132 19.51 21.69 19.49
N LYS A 133 19.00 22.68 18.76
CA LYS A 133 19.20 24.10 19.05
C LYS A 133 18.58 24.51 20.41
N GLY A 134 17.40 24.00 20.71
CA GLY A 134 16.73 24.22 22.00
C GLY A 134 17.52 23.65 23.17
N LYS A 135 18.11 22.47 23.05
CA LYS A 135 18.95 21.83 24.07
C LYS A 135 20.26 22.59 24.28
N ARG A 136 20.89 23.10 23.23
CA ARG A 136 22.11 23.92 23.36
C ARG A 136 21.86 25.27 24.03
N GLY A 137 20.68 25.87 23.80
CA GLY A 137 20.27 27.13 24.47
C GLY A 137 20.02 26.99 25.98
N LYS A 138 19.65 25.79 26.45
CA LYS A 138 19.41 25.51 27.88
C LYS A 138 20.69 25.20 28.69
N MET A 139 21.81 24.93 28.04
CA MET A 139 23.11 24.65 28.67
C MET A 139 23.98 25.88 28.91
N LYS A 140 23.53 27.04 28.47
CA LYS A 140 24.17 28.32 28.77
C LYS A 140 23.52 28.94 30.01
#